data_4fad1c51fa15e617c2571ef00b0a8108
#
_entry.id   4fad1c51fa15e617c2571ef00b0a8108
#
_cell.length_a   1.000
_cell.length_b   1.000
_cell.length_c   1.000
_cell.angle_alpha   90.00
_cell.angle_beta   90.00
_cell.angle_gamma   90.00
#
_symmetry.space_group_name_H-M   'P 1'
#
loop_
_entity.id
_entity.type
_entity.pdbx_description
1 polymer ?
#
loop_
_entity_poly.entity_id
_entity_poly.type
_entity_poly.pdbx_seq_one_letter_code
_entity_poly.pdbx_strand_id
1 'polypeptide(L)'
;SEELEEAMQLAKEHGVVLAEAMTIYHMPIYKELLKRVDAGDLGELRVIQMNFGSYKEYDMKNRFFNRNLAGGALLDIGVYALSFVRMFLSSCPDQIASQVKFAPTGVDEQAGILLMNPKQEMATVTLSLHAKQPKRGMLSFDKAYVEMYEYPRGQKAVITYTEDGHTEELRAGATADALVY
;
A
#
# COMPACT_ATOMS: atom_id res chain seq x y z
N SER A 1 -10.78 8.69 15.42
CA SER A 1 -10.64 10.03 16.04
C SER A 1 -12.04 10.55 16.35
N GLU A 2 -12.14 11.45 17.31
CA GLU A 2 -13.42 12.09 17.69
C GLU A 2 -14.11 12.72 16.48
N GLU A 3 -13.36 13.46 15.64
CA GLU A 3 -13.89 14.06 14.40
C GLU A 3 -14.47 13.03 13.42
N LEU A 4 -13.82 11.86 13.28
CA LEU A 4 -14.34 10.80 12.43
C LEU A 4 -15.61 10.18 12.99
N GLU A 5 -15.66 9.98 14.31
CA GLU A 5 -16.84 9.44 14.99
C GLU A 5 -18.04 10.39 14.85
N GLU A 6 -17.80 11.69 15.01
CA GLU A 6 -18.81 12.74 14.78
C GLU A 6 -19.28 12.72 13.33
N ALA A 7 -18.38 12.68 12.35
CA ALA A 7 -18.71 12.60 10.92
C ALA A 7 -19.52 11.35 10.58
N MET A 8 -19.16 10.18 11.16
CA MET A 8 -19.91 8.93 10.99
C MET A 8 -21.34 9.03 11.57
N GLN A 9 -21.49 9.68 12.72
CA GLN A 9 -22.78 9.88 13.35
C GLN A 9 -23.66 10.80 12.50
N LEU A 10 -23.12 11.93 12.04
CA LEU A 10 -23.83 12.86 11.14
C LEU A 10 -24.25 12.19 9.84
N ALA A 11 -23.36 11.40 9.23
CA ALA A 11 -23.70 10.66 8.01
C ALA A 11 -24.87 9.70 8.23
N LYS A 12 -24.89 9.00 9.35
CA LYS A 12 -25.98 8.10 9.73
C LYS A 12 -27.31 8.86 9.98
N GLU A 13 -27.26 9.98 10.69
CA GLU A 13 -28.43 10.81 10.98
C GLU A 13 -29.08 11.39 9.72
N HIS A 14 -28.24 11.77 8.75
CA HIS A 14 -28.71 12.35 7.49
C HIS A 14 -28.93 11.35 6.37
N GLY A 15 -28.66 10.04 6.60
CA GLY A 15 -28.85 9.00 5.61
C GLY A 15 -27.93 9.13 4.39
N VAL A 16 -26.72 9.71 4.58
CA VAL A 16 -25.70 9.87 3.54
C VAL A 16 -24.54 8.90 3.72
N VAL A 17 -23.83 8.63 2.62
CA VAL A 17 -22.64 7.76 2.64
C VAL A 17 -21.41 8.58 2.99
N LEU A 18 -20.69 8.14 4.01
CA LEU A 18 -19.32 8.58 4.30
C LEU A 18 -18.36 7.43 3.99
N ALA A 19 -17.42 7.62 3.08
CA ALA A 19 -16.48 6.57 2.65
C ALA A 19 -15.08 7.12 2.43
N GLU A 20 -14.08 6.28 2.70
CA GLU A 20 -12.69 6.54 2.30
C GLU A 20 -12.48 6.11 0.85
N ALA A 21 -12.07 7.06 0.00
CA ALA A 21 -11.88 6.84 -1.43
C ALA A 21 -10.44 6.36 -1.76
N MET A 22 -10.07 5.18 -1.25
CA MET A 22 -8.75 4.58 -1.50
C MET A 22 -8.66 4.02 -2.93
N THR A 23 -8.01 4.76 -3.82
CA THR A 23 -7.89 4.45 -5.25
C THR A 23 -7.37 3.06 -5.56
N ILE A 24 -6.45 2.52 -4.75
CA ILE A 24 -5.84 1.21 -4.99
C ILE A 24 -6.87 0.08 -5.08
N TYR A 25 -7.95 0.13 -4.27
CA TYR A 25 -8.98 -0.90 -4.26
C TYR A 25 -9.88 -0.89 -5.49
N HIS A 26 -9.86 0.18 -6.27
CA HIS A 26 -10.70 0.36 -7.44
C HIS A 26 -9.96 0.10 -8.76
N MET A 27 -8.63 0.11 -8.75
CA MET A 27 -7.81 -0.12 -9.94
C MET A 27 -7.99 -1.55 -10.50
N PRO A 28 -8.28 -1.69 -11.80
CA PRO A 28 -8.52 -2.98 -12.43
C PRO A 28 -7.38 -3.97 -12.30
N ILE A 29 -6.12 -3.51 -12.38
CA ILE A 29 -4.94 -4.38 -12.30
C ILE A 29 -4.89 -5.20 -11.00
N TYR A 30 -5.26 -4.59 -9.85
CA TYR A 30 -5.26 -5.31 -8.58
C TYR A 30 -6.40 -6.33 -8.51
N LYS A 31 -7.55 -6.01 -9.11
CA LYS A 31 -8.69 -6.93 -9.19
C LYS A 31 -8.34 -8.16 -10.03
N GLU A 32 -7.65 -7.97 -11.16
CA GLU A 32 -7.18 -9.09 -11.99
C GLU A 32 -6.10 -9.91 -11.28
N LEU A 33 -5.18 -9.27 -10.58
CA LEU A 33 -4.15 -9.98 -9.83
C LEU A 33 -4.75 -10.78 -8.66
N LEU A 34 -5.73 -10.23 -7.94
CA LEU A 34 -6.45 -10.97 -6.89
C LEU A 34 -7.14 -12.22 -7.43
N LYS A 35 -7.74 -12.18 -8.62
CA LYS A 35 -8.33 -13.37 -9.25
C LYS A 35 -7.28 -14.49 -9.46
N ARG A 36 -6.04 -14.13 -9.85
CA ARG A 36 -4.95 -15.11 -10.03
C ARG A 36 -4.50 -15.70 -8.68
N VAL A 37 -4.46 -14.85 -7.64
CA VAL A 37 -4.16 -15.30 -6.27
C VAL A 37 -5.25 -16.25 -5.76
N ASP A 38 -6.51 -15.87 -5.90
CA ASP A 38 -7.66 -16.65 -5.44
C ASP A 38 -7.79 -18.00 -6.21
N ALA A 39 -7.39 -18.02 -7.48
CA ALA A 39 -7.35 -19.25 -8.29
C ALA A 39 -6.23 -20.22 -7.85
N GLY A 40 -5.26 -19.75 -7.05
CA GLY A 40 -4.12 -20.56 -6.60
C GLY A 40 -3.03 -20.76 -7.66
N ASP A 41 -3.11 -20.04 -8.76
CA ASP A 41 -2.16 -20.12 -9.88
C ASP A 41 -0.72 -19.80 -9.47
N LEU A 42 -0.56 -18.88 -8.51
CA LEU A 42 0.73 -18.40 -8.04
C LEU A 42 1.29 -19.19 -6.86
N GLY A 43 0.45 -20.07 -6.25
CA GLY A 43 0.78 -20.81 -5.03
C GLY A 43 0.51 -20.00 -3.76
N GLU A 44 1.18 -20.36 -2.66
CA GLU A 44 0.99 -19.72 -1.37
C GLU A 44 1.87 -18.47 -1.23
N LEU A 45 1.28 -17.38 -0.76
CA LEU A 45 2.01 -16.14 -0.47
C LEU A 45 3.00 -16.35 0.67
N ARG A 46 4.22 -15.88 0.49
CA ARG A 46 5.30 -15.93 1.50
C ARG A 46 5.75 -14.55 1.95
N VAL A 47 6.09 -13.69 1.01
CA VAL A 47 6.66 -12.38 1.31
C VAL A 47 6.07 -11.28 0.42
N ILE A 48 5.79 -10.13 1.02
CA ILE A 48 5.45 -8.89 0.33
C ILE A 48 6.56 -7.86 0.58
N GLN A 49 7.01 -7.18 -0.46
CA GLN A 49 7.93 -6.05 -0.33
C GLN A 49 7.31 -4.81 -0.95
N MET A 50 7.20 -3.75 -0.16
CA MET A 50 6.67 -2.47 -0.59
C MET A 50 7.61 -1.33 -0.27
N ASN A 51 7.72 -0.38 -1.18
CA ASN A 51 8.40 0.86 -0.91
C ASN A 51 7.62 2.04 -1.48
N PHE A 52 7.63 3.16 -0.78
CA PHE A 52 7.13 4.42 -1.28
C PHE A 52 7.99 5.59 -0.80
N GLY A 53 8.75 6.17 -1.71
CA GLY A 53 9.52 7.39 -1.47
C GLY A 53 9.02 8.51 -2.35
N SER A 54 8.56 9.60 -1.72
CA SER A 54 8.08 10.81 -2.39
C SER A 54 8.88 12.00 -1.87
N TYR A 55 9.97 12.37 -2.57
CA TYR A 55 10.80 13.48 -2.15
C TYR A 55 9.99 14.77 -1.99
N LYS A 56 10.09 15.35 -0.80
CA LYS A 56 9.57 16.67 -0.42
C LYS A 56 10.71 17.49 0.17
N GLU A 57 10.78 18.74 -0.23
CA GLU A 57 11.66 19.71 0.44
C GLU A 57 11.18 19.95 1.87
N TYR A 58 12.13 20.24 2.75
CA TYR A 58 11.80 20.62 4.11
C TYR A 58 11.10 21.97 4.15
N ASP A 59 9.80 21.94 4.25
CA ASP A 59 8.97 23.08 4.62
C ASP A 59 8.11 22.66 5.82
N MET A 60 8.47 23.14 7.00
CA MET A 60 7.80 22.79 8.25
C MET A 60 6.38 23.36 8.36
N LYS A 61 5.99 24.25 7.45
CA LYS A 61 4.63 24.79 7.34
C LYS A 61 3.75 23.94 6.40
N ASN A 62 4.37 23.17 5.53
CA ASN A 62 3.64 22.29 4.62
C ASN A 62 3.03 21.12 5.39
N ARG A 63 1.87 20.63 4.92
CA ARG A 63 1.17 19.51 5.53
C ARG A 63 2.03 18.26 5.71
N PHE A 64 3.01 18.03 4.82
CA PHE A 64 3.85 16.82 4.88
C PHE A 64 4.71 16.75 6.15
N PHE A 65 5.16 17.87 6.66
CA PHE A 65 6.01 17.95 7.84
C PHE A 65 5.34 18.64 9.03
N ASN A 66 4.06 18.98 8.94
CA ASN A 66 3.33 19.66 10.00
C ASN A 66 2.48 18.66 10.81
N ARG A 67 2.82 18.49 12.08
CA ARG A 67 2.12 17.59 13.00
C ARG A 67 0.63 17.94 13.15
N ASN A 68 0.29 19.22 13.17
CA ASN A 68 -1.09 19.68 13.32
C ASN A 68 -1.96 19.45 12.08
N LEU A 69 -1.33 19.12 10.94
CA LEU A 69 -1.99 18.81 9.69
C LEU A 69 -1.88 17.31 9.37
N ALA A 70 -1.69 16.46 10.38
CA ALA A 70 -1.50 15.04 10.23
C ALA A 70 -0.37 14.67 9.24
N GLY A 71 0.75 15.41 9.30
CA GLY A 71 1.93 15.13 8.50
C GLY A 71 2.63 13.83 8.90
N GLY A 72 3.56 13.41 8.07
CA GLY A 72 4.37 12.21 8.24
C GLY A 72 4.23 11.23 7.09
N ALA A 73 5.26 10.40 6.92
CA ALA A 73 5.33 9.42 5.84
C ALA A 73 4.24 8.33 5.98
N LEU A 74 3.95 7.92 7.21
CA LEU A 74 2.96 6.87 7.47
C LEU A 74 1.56 7.31 7.04
N LEU A 75 1.15 8.54 7.40
CA LEU A 75 -0.19 9.04 7.10
C LEU A 75 -0.34 9.52 5.65
N ASP A 76 0.72 10.06 5.03
CA ASP A 76 0.63 10.59 3.66
C ASP A 76 0.80 9.51 2.59
N ILE A 77 1.84 8.67 2.71
CA ILE A 77 2.19 7.66 1.70
C ILE A 77 2.10 6.22 2.22
N GLY A 78 2.22 6.02 3.52
CA GLY A 78 2.16 4.69 4.12
C GLY A 78 0.78 4.05 3.99
N VAL A 79 -0.28 4.84 3.99
CA VAL A 79 -1.65 4.36 3.77
C VAL A 79 -1.77 3.57 2.45
N TYR A 80 -1.13 4.00 1.37
CA TYR A 80 -1.13 3.27 0.10
C TYR A 80 -0.32 1.97 0.19
N ALA A 81 0.89 2.02 0.76
CA ALA A 81 1.74 0.85 0.90
C ALA A 81 1.13 -0.22 1.81
N LEU A 82 0.55 0.19 2.93
CA LEU A 82 -0.13 -0.72 3.86
C LEU A 82 -1.43 -1.26 3.27
N SER A 83 -2.16 -0.48 2.47
CA SER A 83 -3.33 -0.96 1.73
C SER A 83 -2.96 -2.06 0.74
N PHE A 84 -1.85 -1.91 0.01
CA PHE A 84 -1.36 -2.96 -0.86
C PHE A 84 -1.02 -4.23 -0.06
N VAL A 85 -0.26 -4.09 1.01
CA VAL A 85 0.08 -5.22 1.89
C VAL A 85 -1.18 -5.91 2.40
N ARG A 86 -2.13 -5.13 2.94
CA ARG A 86 -3.38 -5.68 3.49
C ARG A 86 -4.27 -6.35 2.46
N MET A 87 -4.24 -5.88 1.21
CA MET A 87 -5.00 -6.46 0.10
C MET A 87 -4.60 -7.92 -0.19
N PHE A 88 -3.32 -8.23 -0.08
CA PHE A 88 -2.78 -9.54 -0.45
C PHE A 88 -2.52 -10.47 0.74
N LEU A 89 -2.30 -9.94 1.95
CA LEU A 89 -2.22 -10.79 3.15
C LEU A 89 -3.53 -11.51 3.41
N SER A 90 -3.47 -12.81 3.63
CA SER A 90 -4.65 -13.65 3.89
C SER A 90 -5.33 -13.35 5.24
N SER A 91 -4.60 -12.74 6.18
CA SER A 91 -5.13 -12.28 7.48
C SER A 91 -4.42 -11.02 7.98
N CYS A 92 -4.98 -10.37 8.99
CA CYS A 92 -4.34 -9.22 9.62
C CYS A 92 -3.02 -9.62 10.28
N PRO A 93 -1.95 -8.78 10.17
CA PRO A 93 -0.74 -8.96 10.94
C PRO A 93 -0.99 -8.90 12.45
N ASP A 94 -0.32 -9.76 13.18
CA ASP A 94 -0.31 -9.80 14.66
C ASP A 94 1.08 -9.53 15.24
N GLN A 95 2.12 -9.55 14.39
CA GLN A 95 3.49 -9.18 14.75
C GLN A 95 3.92 -7.98 13.93
N ILE A 96 4.37 -6.92 14.63
CA ILE A 96 4.78 -5.66 14.00
C ILE A 96 6.08 -5.19 14.66
N ALA A 97 7.09 -4.91 13.82
CA ALA A 97 8.30 -4.21 14.23
C ALA A 97 8.50 -3.00 13.32
N SER A 98 8.97 -1.89 13.87
CA SER A 98 9.22 -0.69 13.08
C SER A 98 10.39 0.13 13.61
N GLN A 99 11.05 0.84 12.69
CA GLN A 99 12.01 1.88 13.00
C GLN A 99 11.63 3.15 12.25
N VAL A 100 11.78 4.29 12.90
CA VAL A 100 11.33 5.58 12.40
C VAL A 100 12.44 6.62 12.56
N LYS A 101 12.67 7.39 11.51
CA LYS A 101 13.39 8.66 11.58
C LYS A 101 12.38 9.80 11.63
N PHE A 102 12.48 10.64 12.64
CA PHE A 102 11.62 11.81 12.78
C PHE A 102 12.21 13.04 12.11
N ALA A 103 11.33 13.84 11.51
CA ALA A 103 11.62 15.21 11.10
C ALA A 103 11.74 16.13 12.33
N PRO A 104 12.33 17.35 12.20
CA PRO A 104 12.42 18.30 13.32
C PRO A 104 11.08 18.67 13.96
N THR A 105 9.96 18.50 13.25
CA THR A 105 8.60 18.75 13.74
C THR A 105 8.01 17.58 14.54
N GLY A 106 8.74 16.46 14.64
CA GLY A 106 8.30 15.27 15.34
C GLY A 106 7.35 14.35 14.57
N VAL A 107 7.11 14.63 13.26
CA VAL A 107 6.44 13.67 12.38
C VAL A 107 7.45 12.66 11.83
N ASP A 108 6.98 11.47 11.46
CA ASP A 108 7.82 10.47 10.81
C ASP A 108 8.19 10.90 9.39
N GLU A 109 9.49 11.08 9.16
CA GLU A 109 10.05 11.38 7.84
C GLU A 109 10.31 10.12 7.04
N GLN A 110 10.80 9.09 7.72
CA GLN A 110 11.09 7.77 7.19
C GLN A 110 10.58 6.70 8.14
N ALA A 111 10.07 5.61 7.58
CA ALA A 111 9.70 4.44 8.35
C ALA A 111 10.12 3.15 7.62
N GLY A 112 10.68 2.22 8.39
CA GLY A 112 10.83 0.82 8.01
C GLY A 112 9.90 -0.01 8.87
N ILE A 113 9.06 -0.85 8.25
CA ILE A 113 8.04 -1.63 8.95
C ILE A 113 8.18 -3.09 8.51
N LEU A 114 8.20 -4.00 9.47
CA LEU A 114 8.14 -5.43 9.29
C LEU A 114 6.85 -5.96 9.91
N LEU A 115 6.09 -6.71 9.13
CA LEU A 115 4.81 -7.29 9.50
C LEU A 115 4.84 -8.80 9.30
N MET A 116 4.16 -9.54 10.18
CA MET A 116 3.90 -10.96 10.00
C MET A 116 2.49 -11.27 10.50
N ASN A 117 1.79 -12.17 9.81
CA ASN A 117 0.47 -12.64 10.23
C ASN A 117 0.54 -14.06 10.82
N PRO A 118 -0.55 -14.58 11.44
CA PRO A 118 -0.56 -15.93 12.02
C PRO A 118 -0.27 -17.07 11.04
N LYS A 119 -0.42 -16.83 9.73
CA LYS A 119 -0.04 -17.79 8.68
C LYS A 119 1.41 -17.70 8.24
N GLN A 120 2.21 -16.88 8.94
CA GLN A 120 3.64 -16.69 8.64
C GLN A 120 3.91 -15.98 7.29
N GLU A 121 2.92 -15.32 6.74
CA GLU A 121 3.10 -14.42 5.60
C GLU A 121 3.75 -13.13 6.12
N MET A 122 4.86 -12.74 5.51
CA MET A 122 5.65 -11.58 5.94
C MET A 122 5.50 -10.41 4.98
N ALA A 123 5.53 -9.19 5.49
CA ALA A 123 5.63 -8.00 4.66
C ALA A 123 6.68 -7.03 5.18
N THR A 124 7.42 -6.41 4.26
CA THR A 124 8.34 -5.30 4.52
C THR A 124 7.86 -4.06 3.81
N VAL A 125 7.84 -2.93 4.52
CA VAL A 125 7.46 -1.63 3.97
C VAL A 125 8.52 -0.61 4.30
N THR A 126 9.00 0.14 3.30
CA THR A 126 9.88 1.29 3.51
C THR A 126 9.26 2.55 2.96
N LEU A 127 9.22 3.60 3.77
CA LEU A 127 8.62 4.89 3.45
C LEU A 127 9.65 6.00 3.60
N SER A 128 9.61 7.00 2.72
CA SER A 128 10.36 8.24 2.90
C SER A 128 9.68 9.44 2.26
N LEU A 129 9.60 10.55 2.99
CA LEU A 129 9.21 11.85 2.47
C LEU A 129 10.41 12.69 2.01
N HIS A 130 11.65 12.26 2.27
CA HIS A 130 12.86 13.00 1.91
C HIS A 130 13.81 12.21 1.02
N ALA A 131 13.36 11.09 0.47
CA ALA A 131 14.05 10.33 -0.58
C ALA A 131 13.04 9.82 -1.60
N LYS A 132 13.39 9.94 -2.89
CA LYS A 132 12.61 9.34 -3.96
C LYS A 132 12.95 7.85 -4.08
N GLN A 133 11.94 7.00 -4.18
CA GLN A 133 12.08 5.57 -4.44
C GLN A 133 11.25 5.20 -5.68
N PRO A 134 11.60 4.10 -6.38
CA PRO A 134 10.72 3.54 -7.39
C PRO A 134 9.36 3.19 -6.78
N LYS A 135 8.29 3.44 -7.49
CA LYS A 135 6.94 3.02 -7.09
C LYS A 135 6.75 1.55 -7.47
N ARG A 136 7.19 0.67 -6.59
CA ARG A 136 7.24 -0.76 -6.84
C ARG A 136 6.72 -1.54 -5.63
N GLY A 137 5.89 -2.54 -5.90
CA GLY A 137 5.51 -3.58 -4.96
C GLY A 137 5.89 -4.95 -5.51
N MET A 138 6.22 -5.89 -4.66
CA MET A 138 6.52 -7.26 -5.02
C MET A 138 5.77 -8.23 -4.11
N LEU A 139 5.16 -9.25 -4.72
CA LEU A 139 4.52 -10.37 -4.04
C LEU A 139 5.31 -11.63 -4.39
N SER A 140 5.81 -12.34 -3.39
CA SER A 140 6.54 -13.60 -3.58
C SER A 140 5.71 -14.78 -3.08
N PHE A 141 5.38 -15.66 -3.99
CA PHE A 141 4.68 -16.92 -3.76
C PHE A 141 5.66 -18.10 -3.92
N ASP A 142 5.24 -19.30 -3.59
CA ASP A 142 6.10 -20.48 -3.77
C ASP A 142 6.21 -20.94 -5.25
N LYS A 143 5.22 -20.61 -6.10
CA LYS A 143 5.25 -20.94 -7.54
C LYS A 143 5.62 -19.78 -8.46
N ALA A 144 5.56 -18.54 -7.97
CA ALA A 144 5.83 -17.35 -8.77
C ALA A 144 6.18 -16.15 -7.89
N TYR A 145 6.72 -15.10 -8.50
CA TYR A 145 6.69 -13.77 -7.91
C TYR A 145 6.08 -12.78 -8.88
N VAL A 146 5.49 -11.70 -8.32
CA VAL A 146 4.82 -10.65 -9.08
C VAL A 146 5.46 -9.31 -8.77
N GLU A 147 5.85 -8.58 -9.79
CA GLU A 147 6.31 -7.20 -9.68
C GLU A 147 5.24 -6.24 -10.18
N MET A 148 4.82 -5.33 -9.31
CA MET A 148 3.90 -4.23 -9.62
C MET A 148 4.68 -2.94 -9.78
N TYR A 149 4.42 -2.22 -10.87
CA TYR A 149 5.06 -0.93 -11.15
C TYR A 149 4.04 0.20 -11.14
N GLU A 150 4.52 1.42 -10.85
CA GLU A 150 3.74 2.66 -10.85
C GLU A 150 2.54 2.67 -9.87
N TYR A 151 2.61 1.78 -8.82
CA TYR A 151 1.54 1.78 -7.83
C TYR A 151 1.41 3.18 -7.15
N PRO A 152 0.27 3.56 -6.57
CA PRO A 152 -0.98 2.79 -6.48
C PRO A 152 -1.83 2.78 -7.76
N ARG A 153 -1.47 3.54 -8.78
CA ARG A 153 -2.21 3.69 -10.03
C ARG A 153 -1.58 2.91 -11.18
N GLY A 154 -1.01 1.76 -10.88
CA GLY A 154 -0.39 0.88 -11.85
C GLY A 154 -1.40 0.29 -12.83
N GLN A 155 -0.92 -0.06 -14.02
CA GLN A 155 -1.68 -0.71 -15.09
C GLN A 155 -1.03 -2.02 -15.52
N LYS A 156 0.12 -2.33 -14.92
CA LYS A 156 0.97 -3.43 -15.32
C LYS A 156 1.52 -4.17 -14.11
N ALA A 157 1.49 -5.50 -14.19
CA ALA A 157 2.25 -6.40 -13.35
C ALA A 157 3.04 -7.38 -14.22
N VAL A 158 4.18 -7.84 -13.73
CA VAL A 158 4.97 -8.91 -14.35
C VAL A 158 4.99 -10.09 -13.39
N ILE A 159 4.52 -11.22 -13.84
CA ILE A 159 4.54 -12.49 -13.11
C ILE A 159 5.70 -13.30 -13.65
N THR A 160 6.58 -13.78 -12.77
CA THR A 160 7.68 -14.69 -13.12
C THR A 160 7.48 -16.02 -12.39
N TYR A 161 7.36 -17.09 -13.14
CA TYR A 161 7.12 -18.42 -12.58
C TYR A 161 8.42 -19.09 -12.14
N THR A 162 8.38 -19.78 -10.98
CA THR A 162 9.57 -20.38 -10.36
C THR A 162 10.08 -21.60 -11.11
N GLU A 163 9.17 -22.37 -11.76
CA GLU A 163 9.49 -23.67 -12.36
C GLU A 163 10.49 -23.55 -13.53
N ASP A 164 10.28 -22.57 -14.42
CA ASP A 164 11.08 -22.43 -15.65
C ASP A 164 11.56 -20.99 -15.90
N GLY A 165 11.16 -20.06 -15.02
CA GLY A 165 11.55 -18.65 -15.13
C GLY A 165 10.80 -17.88 -16.24
N HIS A 166 9.79 -18.47 -16.88
CA HIS A 166 9.03 -17.72 -17.87
C HIS A 166 8.25 -16.57 -17.23
N THR A 167 7.98 -15.55 -18.01
CA THR A 167 7.29 -14.34 -17.55
C THR A 167 5.98 -14.14 -18.28
N GLU A 168 4.97 -13.70 -17.54
CA GLU A 168 3.70 -13.24 -18.06
C GLU A 168 3.49 -11.78 -17.70
N GLU A 169 3.11 -10.96 -18.67
CA GLU A 169 2.76 -9.57 -18.43
C GLU A 169 1.24 -9.45 -18.32
N LEU A 170 0.76 -9.02 -17.15
CA LEU A 170 -0.63 -8.70 -16.90
C LEU A 170 -0.84 -7.20 -17.07
N ARG A 171 -1.80 -6.81 -17.90
CA ARG A 171 -2.22 -5.41 -18.09
C ARG A 171 -3.71 -5.27 -17.89
N ALA A 172 -4.13 -4.27 -17.10
CA ALA A 172 -5.54 -3.97 -16.92
C ALA A 172 -5.74 -2.52 -16.48
N GLY A 173 -6.76 -1.90 -17.05
CA GLY A 173 -7.19 -0.56 -16.72
C GLY A 173 -6.29 0.55 -17.27
N ALA A 174 -6.60 1.77 -16.84
CA ALA A 174 -5.86 2.99 -17.11
C ALA A 174 -5.65 3.78 -15.82
N THR A 175 -4.66 4.67 -15.80
CA THR A 175 -4.39 5.53 -14.61
C THR A 175 -5.62 6.34 -14.19
N ALA A 176 -6.48 6.72 -15.15
CA ALA A 176 -7.72 7.46 -14.91
C ALA A 176 -8.76 6.65 -14.12
N ASP A 177 -8.70 5.32 -14.15
CA ASP A 177 -9.64 4.45 -13.41
C ASP A 177 -9.52 4.65 -11.89
N ALA A 178 -8.41 5.22 -11.42
CA ALA A 178 -8.25 5.65 -10.03
C ALA A 178 -9.29 6.70 -9.55
N LEU A 179 -10.02 7.31 -10.47
CA LEU A 179 -11.05 8.32 -10.19
C LEU A 179 -12.48 7.76 -10.34
N VAL A 180 -12.62 6.47 -10.67
CA VAL A 180 -13.89 5.79 -10.84
C VAL A 180 -14.14 4.93 -9.59
N TYR A 181 -15.13 5.33 -8.79
CA TYR A 181 -15.54 4.65 -7.55
C TYR A 181 -16.93 4.03 -7.70
#